data_bfcc6e0a903b25f18e9fcf8afd844f94
#
_entry.id   bfcc6e0a903b25f18e9fcf8afd844f94
#
_cell.length_a   1.000
_cell.length_b   1.000
_cell.length_c   1.000
_cell.angle_alpha   90.00
_cell.angle_beta   90.00
_cell.angle_gamma   90.00
#
_symmetry.space_group_name_H-M   'P 1'
#
loop_
_entity.id
_entity.type
_entity.pdbx_description
1 polymer ?
#
loop_
_entity_poly.entity_id
_entity_poly.type
_entity_poly.pdbx_seq_one_letter_code
_entity_poly.pdbx_strand_id
1 'polypeptide(L)'
;MKNQDSTRYASEIQEKRVCSKLGGTRTPNSGAGHFKKGDIQIPEVGLLIECKTCMAPKNSFSIKKEWLEKNKQELFASGLSNSVVAFNFDYEDKKDYYVIDDKLMKYLVEKLREEEIKWKFKNMLIR
;
A
#
# COMPACT_ATOMS: atom_id res chain seq x y z
N MET A 1 15.34 -19.91 15.66
CA MET A 1 15.16 -18.60 15.03
C MET A 1 14.51 -17.64 16.00
N LYS A 2 14.99 -16.44 16.06
CA LYS A 2 14.51 -15.44 17.02
C LYS A 2 13.21 -14.82 16.52
N ASN A 3 12.35 -14.41 17.45
CA ASN A 3 11.11 -13.71 17.11
C ASN A 3 11.39 -12.43 16.33
N GLN A 4 12.47 -11.75 16.66
CA GLN A 4 12.87 -10.53 15.99
C GLN A 4 13.18 -10.78 14.52
N ASP A 5 13.88 -11.88 14.23
CA ASP A 5 14.18 -12.25 12.85
C ASP A 5 12.92 -12.60 12.10
N SER A 6 11.97 -13.29 12.76
CA SER A 6 10.70 -13.66 12.17
C SER A 6 9.87 -12.43 11.81
N THR A 7 9.86 -11.40 12.66
CA THR A 7 9.15 -10.16 12.40
C THR A 7 9.72 -9.45 11.19
N ARG A 8 11.04 -9.33 11.13
CA ARG A 8 11.71 -8.71 9.99
C ARG A 8 11.46 -9.49 8.71
N TYR A 9 11.53 -10.80 8.81
CA TYR A 9 11.31 -11.69 7.68
C TYR A 9 9.89 -11.52 7.11
N ALA A 10 8.89 -11.51 7.97
CA ALA A 10 7.50 -11.33 7.55
C ALA A 10 7.30 -9.98 6.88
N SER A 11 7.89 -8.93 7.44
CA SER A 11 7.80 -7.58 6.87
C SER A 11 8.43 -7.53 5.48
N GLU A 12 9.59 -8.14 5.31
CA GLU A 12 10.26 -8.17 4.02
C GLU A 12 9.45 -8.93 2.98
N ILE A 13 8.83 -10.04 3.37
CA ILE A 13 7.98 -10.82 2.47
C ILE A 13 6.83 -9.95 1.95
N GLN A 14 6.16 -9.23 2.85
CA GLN A 14 5.07 -8.37 2.45
C GLN A 14 5.55 -7.24 1.52
N GLU A 15 6.62 -6.57 1.90
CA GLU A 15 7.13 -5.45 1.11
C GLU A 15 7.54 -5.89 -0.29
N LYS A 16 8.21 -7.01 -0.41
CA LYS A 16 8.61 -7.54 -1.72
C LYS A 16 7.39 -7.91 -2.56
N ARG A 17 6.38 -8.51 -1.93
CA ARG A 17 5.17 -8.89 -2.64
C ARG A 17 4.41 -7.67 -3.16
N VAL A 18 4.27 -6.64 -2.32
CA VAL A 18 3.59 -5.41 -2.72
C VAL A 18 4.36 -4.73 -3.86
N CYS A 19 5.68 -4.63 -3.75
CA CYS A 19 6.51 -4.06 -4.81
C CYS A 19 6.35 -4.83 -6.13
N SER A 20 6.36 -6.15 -6.04
CA SER A 20 6.22 -6.99 -7.23
C SER A 20 4.89 -6.79 -7.92
N LYS A 21 3.81 -6.67 -7.14
CA LYS A 21 2.46 -6.51 -7.70
C LYS A 21 2.18 -5.12 -8.22
N LEU A 22 2.68 -4.09 -7.53
CA LEU A 22 2.33 -2.71 -7.84
C LEU A 22 3.42 -1.94 -8.59
N GLY A 23 4.61 -2.50 -8.71
CA GLY A 23 5.69 -1.85 -9.42
C GLY A 23 6.42 -0.78 -8.62
N GLY A 24 6.34 -0.85 -7.30
CA GLY A 24 7.00 0.12 -6.44
C GLY A 24 8.41 -0.25 -6.06
N THR A 25 9.06 0.64 -5.32
CA THR A 25 10.39 0.40 -4.77
C THR A 25 10.33 0.56 -3.26
N ARG A 26 11.13 -0.26 -2.58
CA ARG A 26 11.22 -0.19 -1.12
C ARG A 26 12.04 1.03 -0.75
N THR A 27 11.53 1.78 0.23
CA THR A 27 12.27 2.92 0.77
C THR A 27 13.50 2.38 1.48
N PRO A 28 14.68 2.94 1.22
CA PRO A 28 15.89 2.49 1.90
C PRO A 28 15.71 2.63 3.40
N ASN A 29 15.90 1.52 4.10
CA ASN A 29 15.86 1.51 5.55
C ASN A 29 17.29 1.58 6.05
N SER A 30 17.90 2.73 5.89
CA SER A 30 19.22 2.94 6.47
C SER A 30 19.06 2.88 7.98
N GLY A 31 20.04 2.33 8.65
CA GLY A 31 20.00 2.24 10.10
C GLY A 31 19.82 3.59 10.80
N ALA A 32 20.03 4.67 10.09
CA ALA A 32 19.87 6.01 10.64
C ALA A 32 18.43 6.47 10.68
N GLY A 33 17.56 5.88 9.96
CA GLY A 33 16.09 5.93 9.99
C GLY A 33 15.34 7.14 10.49
N HIS A 34 15.90 8.31 10.52
CA HIS A 34 15.22 9.46 11.08
C HIS A 34 14.03 9.90 10.23
N PHE A 35 14.08 9.63 8.95
CA PHE A 35 13.05 10.06 8.02
C PHE A 35 12.62 8.89 7.16
N LYS A 36 12.13 7.85 7.80
CA LYS A 36 11.52 6.76 7.08
C LYS A 36 10.23 7.28 6.45
N LYS A 37 10.20 7.34 5.13
CA LYS A 37 9.07 7.89 4.40
C LYS A 37 8.25 6.78 3.81
N GLY A 38 7.58 6.04 4.69
CA GLY A 38 6.82 4.87 4.32
C GLY A 38 7.73 3.71 3.96
N ASP A 39 7.14 2.56 3.70
CA ASP A 39 7.89 1.35 3.37
C ASP A 39 8.14 1.22 1.88
N ILE A 40 7.21 1.69 1.06
CA ILE A 40 7.26 1.56 -0.38
C ILE A 40 6.82 2.87 -1.02
N GLN A 41 7.48 3.24 -2.10
CA GLN A 41 7.09 4.41 -2.88
C GLN A 41 6.88 4.02 -4.33
N ILE A 42 5.86 4.61 -4.94
CA ILE A 42 5.60 4.51 -6.37
C ILE A 42 5.50 5.95 -6.90
N PRO A 43 6.66 6.59 -7.16
CA PRO A 43 6.68 8.03 -7.48
C PRO A 43 5.90 8.39 -8.73
N GLU A 44 5.91 7.54 -9.75
CA GLU A 44 5.25 7.84 -11.01
C GLU A 44 3.73 7.97 -10.88
N VAL A 45 3.15 7.43 -9.80
CA VAL A 45 1.73 7.61 -9.51
C VAL A 45 1.50 8.35 -8.19
N GLY A 46 2.57 8.87 -7.60
CA GLY A 46 2.48 9.67 -6.38
C GLY A 46 2.00 8.91 -5.15
N LEU A 47 2.36 7.65 -5.01
CA LEU A 47 1.83 6.79 -3.96
C LEU A 47 2.88 6.39 -2.94
N LEU A 48 2.52 6.54 -1.67
CA LEU A 48 3.31 6.11 -0.52
C LEU A 48 2.57 4.98 0.18
N ILE A 49 3.25 3.87 0.46
CA ILE A 49 2.60 2.71 1.07
C ILE A 49 3.30 2.36 2.38
N GLU A 50 2.52 2.27 3.44
CA GLU A 50 2.97 1.76 4.72
C GLU A 50 2.51 0.31 4.84
N CYS A 51 3.43 -0.61 5.12
CA CYS A 51 3.11 -2.03 5.18
C CYS A 51 2.95 -2.48 6.63
N LYS A 52 1.88 -3.21 6.90
CA LYS A 52 1.59 -3.81 8.20
C LYS A 52 1.26 -5.27 7.96
N THR A 53 1.89 -6.17 8.71
CA THR A 53 1.71 -7.59 8.49
C THR A 53 1.42 -8.32 9.79
N CYS A 54 0.74 -9.47 9.69
CA CYS A 54 0.49 -10.37 10.81
C CYS A 54 1.55 -11.46 10.83
N MET A 55 2.04 -11.76 12.02
CA MET A 55 3.03 -12.84 12.21
C MET A 55 2.38 -14.21 12.24
N ALA A 56 1.08 -14.27 12.53
CA ALA A 56 0.32 -15.51 12.61
C ALA A 56 -1.07 -15.25 12.03
N PRO A 57 -1.76 -16.28 11.55
CA PRO A 57 -3.11 -16.10 10.99
C PRO A 57 -4.06 -15.46 11.98
N LYS A 58 -4.85 -14.50 11.50
CA LYS A 58 -5.86 -13.80 12.29
C LYS A 58 -7.12 -13.61 11.47
N ASN A 59 -8.25 -13.50 12.17
CA ASN A 59 -9.54 -13.25 11.54
C ASN A 59 -9.88 -11.77 11.50
N SER A 60 -9.07 -10.92 12.14
CA SER A 60 -9.29 -9.48 12.17
C SER A 60 -7.96 -8.76 12.22
N PHE A 61 -7.99 -7.50 11.77
CA PHE A 61 -6.80 -6.66 11.77
C PHE A 61 -7.23 -5.26 12.19
N SER A 62 -6.60 -4.71 13.23
CA SER A 62 -6.92 -3.37 13.73
C SER A 62 -6.12 -2.32 12.97
N ILE A 63 -6.81 -1.33 12.44
CA ILE A 63 -6.18 -0.18 11.79
C ILE A 63 -6.12 0.96 12.82
N LYS A 64 -4.91 1.38 13.13
CA LYS A 64 -4.71 2.45 14.11
C LYS A 64 -4.75 3.80 13.42
N LYS A 65 -5.53 4.72 13.98
CA LYS A 65 -5.64 6.07 13.44
C LYS A 65 -4.28 6.75 13.35
N GLU A 66 -3.41 6.50 14.31
CA GLU A 66 -2.07 7.10 14.34
C GLU A 66 -1.24 6.74 13.12
N TRP A 67 -1.46 5.57 12.52
CA TRP A 67 -0.78 5.19 11.29
C TRP A 67 -1.17 6.12 10.14
N LEU A 68 -2.45 6.43 10.06
CA LEU A 68 -2.96 7.29 8.99
C LEU A 68 -2.47 8.72 9.16
N GLU A 69 -2.41 9.19 10.39
CA GLU A 69 -1.91 10.53 10.70
C GLU A 69 -0.42 10.64 10.40
N LYS A 70 0.35 9.63 10.78
CA LYS A 70 1.78 9.59 10.50
C LYS A 70 2.04 9.55 8.99
N ASN A 71 1.25 8.75 8.27
CA ASN A 71 1.36 8.66 6.83
C ASN A 71 1.16 10.01 6.15
N LYS A 72 0.23 10.82 6.64
CA LYS A 72 0.01 12.15 6.09
C LYS A 72 1.21 13.05 6.28
N GLN A 73 1.87 12.95 7.43
CA GLN A 73 3.09 13.73 7.69
C GLN A 73 4.22 13.29 6.76
N GLU A 74 4.41 11.99 6.59
CA GLU A 74 5.43 11.45 5.70
C GLU A 74 5.13 11.80 4.25
N LEU A 75 3.87 11.78 3.89
CA LEU A 75 3.41 12.15 2.55
C LEU A 75 3.81 13.58 2.22
N PHE A 76 3.55 14.50 3.15
CA PHE A 76 3.91 15.89 2.98
C PHE A 76 5.41 16.05 2.76
N ALA A 77 6.20 15.34 3.57
CA ALA A 77 7.66 15.41 3.49
C ALA A 77 8.22 14.77 2.21
N SER A 78 7.54 13.78 1.66
CA SER A 78 8.01 13.05 0.48
C SER A 78 7.63 13.70 -0.83
N GLY A 79 6.67 14.62 -0.83
CA GLY A 79 6.17 15.24 -2.04
C GLY A 79 5.28 14.33 -2.88
N LEU A 80 4.82 13.22 -2.32
CA LEU A 80 3.90 12.32 -2.99
C LEU A 80 2.46 12.76 -2.76
N SER A 81 1.51 12.18 -3.50
CA SER A 81 0.12 12.66 -3.52
C SER A 81 -0.82 11.93 -2.58
N ASN A 82 -0.64 10.64 -2.44
CA ASN A 82 -1.54 9.80 -1.64
C ASN A 82 -0.76 8.79 -0.84
N SER A 83 -1.30 8.42 0.32
CA SER A 83 -0.72 7.36 1.13
C SER A 83 -1.77 6.30 1.43
N VAL A 84 -1.33 5.06 1.51
CA VAL A 84 -2.20 3.93 1.82
C VAL A 84 -1.50 3.03 2.83
N VAL A 85 -2.29 2.21 3.52
CA VAL A 85 -1.76 1.17 4.40
C VAL A 85 -2.07 -0.17 3.76
N ALA A 86 -1.04 -0.97 3.52
CA ALA A 86 -1.19 -2.35 3.06
C ALA A 86 -1.18 -3.26 4.28
N PHE A 87 -2.15 -4.14 4.38
CA PHE A 87 -2.19 -5.09 5.49
C PHE A 87 -2.63 -6.46 5.02
N ASN A 88 -2.44 -7.47 5.86
CA ASN A 88 -2.87 -8.83 5.58
C ASN A 88 -3.38 -9.47 6.87
N PHE A 89 -3.92 -10.66 6.74
CA PHE A 89 -4.36 -11.44 7.91
C PHE A 89 -3.38 -12.56 8.25
N ASP A 90 -2.35 -12.72 7.42
CA ASP A 90 -1.29 -13.70 7.60
C ASP A 90 -0.18 -13.33 6.62
N TYR A 91 1.05 -13.20 7.10
CA TYR A 91 2.14 -12.80 6.21
C TYR A 91 2.42 -13.84 5.11
N GLU A 92 2.01 -15.09 5.33
CA GLU A 92 2.17 -16.15 4.35
C GLU A 92 1.08 -16.18 3.29
N ASP A 93 -0.01 -15.47 3.48
CA ASP A 93 -1.03 -15.29 2.45
C ASP A 93 -0.44 -14.48 1.32
N LYS A 94 -0.79 -14.82 0.09
CA LYS A 94 -0.29 -14.09 -1.06
C LYS A 94 -1.20 -12.93 -1.42
N LYS A 95 -1.84 -12.34 -0.41
CA LYS A 95 -2.84 -11.31 -0.61
C LYS A 95 -2.71 -10.23 0.45
N ASP A 96 -2.69 -9.01 -0.02
CA ASP A 96 -2.73 -7.83 0.83
C ASP A 96 -3.99 -7.04 0.53
N TYR A 97 -4.46 -6.32 1.54
CA TYR A 97 -5.59 -5.41 1.44
C TYR A 97 -5.08 -4.00 1.68
N TYR A 98 -5.82 -3.01 1.25
CA TYR A 98 -5.35 -1.64 1.32
C TYR A 98 -6.38 -0.74 1.95
N VAL A 99 -5.93 0.07 2.91
CA VAL A 99 -6.75 1.13 3.49
C VAL A 99 -6.44 2.40 2.71
N ILE A 100 -7.46 2.99 2.13
CA ILE A 100 -7.34 4.24 1.39
C ILE A 100 -8.30 5.26 1.98
N ASP A 101 -7.98 6.53 1.80
CA ASP A 101 -8.86 7.55 2.31
C ASP A 101 -9.98 7.88 1.31
N ASP A 102 -10.87 8.73 1.76
CA ASP A 102 -12.05 9.12 1.00
C ASP A 102 -11.69 9.80 -0.32
N LYS A 103 -10.68 10.64 -0.31
CA LYS A 103 -10.23 11.37 -1.49
C LYS A 103 -9.74 10.43 -2.58
N LEU A 104 -8.92 9.45 -2.20
CA LEU A 104 -8.41 8.48 -3.15
C LEU A 104 -9.53 7.57 -3.66
N MET A 105 -10.43 7.16 -2.78
CA MET A 105 -11.57 6.34 -3.18
C MET A 105 -12.43 7.05 -4.22
N LYS A 106 -12.71 8.34 -4.00
CA LYS A 106 -13.48 9.14 -4.97
C LYS A 106 -12.79 9.17 -6.33
N TYR A 107 -11.48 9.40 -6.31
CA TYR A 107 -10.70 9.42 -7.56
C TYR A 107 -10.79 8.07 -8.28
N LEU A 108 -10.63 6.97 -7.55
CA LEU A 108 -10.69 5.64 -8.14
C LEU A 108 -12.07 5.36 -8.74
N VAL A 109 -13.13 5.75 -8.04
CA VAL A 109 -14.49 5.56 -8.56
C VAL A 109 -14.67 6.34 -9.87
N GLU A 110 -14.19 7.57 -9.92
CA GLU A 110 -14.29 8.38 -11.15
C GLU A 110 -13.52 7.73 -12.29
N LYS A 111 -12.34 7.20 -12.01
CA LYS A 111 -11.54 6.52 -13.04
C LYS A 111 -12.20 5.23 -13.52
N LEU A 112 -12.77 4.47 -12.62
CA LEU A 112 -13.48 3.26 -12.98
C LEU A 112 -14.69 3.57 -13.87
N ARG A 113 -15.38 4.67 -13.59
CA ARG A 113 -16.51 5.09 -14.45
C ARG A 113 -16.02 5.44 -15.84
N GLU A 114 -14.92 6.16 -15.96
CA GLU A 114 -14.36 6.49 -17.27
C GLU A 114 -14.01 5.23 -18.06
N GLU A 115 -13.38 4.26 -17.40
CA GLU A 115 -13.01 3.01 -18.05
C GLU A 115 -14.24 2.21 -18.49
N GLU A 116 -15.29 2.16 -17.67
CA GLU A 116 -16.53 1.48 -18.02
C GLU A 116 -17.20 2.12 -19.22
N ILE A 117 -17.20 3.46 -19.27
CA ILE A 117 -17.78 4.18 -20.40
C ILE A 117 -16.98 3.89 -21.67
N LYS A 118 -15.67 3.92 -21.60
CA LYS A 118 -14.82 3.61 -22.75
C LYS A 118 -15.06 2.19 -23.25
N TRP A 119 -15.18 1.24 -22.33
CA TRP A 119 -15.42 -0.15 -22.66
C TRP A 119 -16.76 -0.32 -23.37
N LYS A 120 -17.81 0.28 -22.84
CA LYS A 120 -19.15 0.23 -23.43
C LYS A 120 -19.19 0.85 -24.81
N PHE A 121 -18.55 1.99 -24.97
CA PHE A 121 -18.48 2.69 -26.25
C PHE A 121 -17.75 1.83 -27.29
N LYS A 122 -16.61 1.26 -26.91
CA LYS A 122 -15.82 0.41 -27.78
C LYS A 122 -16.61 -0.82 -28.24
N ASN A 123 -17.31 -1.46 -27.32
CA ASN A 123 -18.13 -2.63 -27.65
C ASN A 123 -19.32 -2.28 -28.52
N MET A 124 -19.89 -1.10 -28.36
CA MET A 124 -20.99 -0.63 -29.18
C MET A 124 -20.53 -0.43 -30.62
N LEU A 125 -19.32 0.06 -30.83
CA LEU A 125 -18.78 0.28 -32.16
C LEU A 125 -18.44 -1.02 -32.89
N ILE A 126 -18.17 -2.08 -32.17
CA ILE A 126 -17.82 -3.37 -32.76
C ILE A 126 -19.02 -4.15 -33.22
N ARG A 127 -20.19 -3.81 -32.70
CA ARG A 127 -21.43 -4.43 -33.15
C ARG A 127 -21.86 -3.84 -34.51
#